data_b49f7712904d1245024abe92731e789a
#
_entry.id   b49f7712904d1245024abe92731e789a
#
_cell.length_a   1.000
_cell.length_b   1.000
_cell.length_c   1.000
_cell.angle_alpha   90.00
_cell.angle_beta   90.00
_cell.angle_gamma   90.00
#
_symmetry.space_group_name_H-M   'P 1'
#
loop_
_entity.id
_entity.type
_entity.pdbx_description
1 polymer ?
#
loop_
_entity_poly.entity_id
_entity_poly.type
_entity_poly.pdbx_seq_one_letter_code
_entity_poly.pdbx_strand_id
1 'polypeptide(L)'
;MYIKGVNLGNWLVLEKWMSPFLFEGTDAEDEYYLPRKLSKEVYEARIKVHRSEYITERDFATIKKIGLNAVRIPVPYFIFGDREPFLGCIEELDNAFSWAEKYGIKILIDLHTVPYSQNGFDNGGICGVCKWSQMPEEVEFVLNVLEKLAQRYGQREGLLGITPVNEPITEEIWNVMDVPNRYKPAEPEMAEGSAPNSLAFLYDFYTNAYRRIRKHMAKEKYVIFHDGFTLKSWKDFVANPEFENIMLDTHNYLMMAEAKGCEQTIDGYKTYIRDNFEKDFAEIQEYVPIICGEWCLFNSYAVGMDTNGGQTSLHGLDLSENREKFSEEEKREIYREVGKAQLNAWKKGAGYFYWSYKLLLDTVNHPEWIGWDSWDLGKSADLGWIDMKEN
;
A
#
# COMPACT_ATOMS: atom_id res chain seq x y z
N MET A 1 10.18 19.59 0.14
CA MET A 1 8.71 19.61 0.02
C MET A 1 8.16 18.58 0.99
N TYR A 2 7.23 18.93 1.87
CA TYR A 2 6.53 17.95 2.70
C TYR A 2 5.50 17.21 1.83
N ILE A 3 5.51 15.89 1.87
CA ILE A 3 4.65 15.04 1.03
C ILE A 3 3.31 14.85 1.74
N LYS A 4 2.23 15.26 1.08
CA LYS A 4 0.85 14.99 1.48
C LYS A 4 0.23 14.18 0.36
N GLY A 5 0.17 12.86 0.54
CA GLY A 5 -0.17 11.94 -0.54
C GLY A 5 -1.36 11.04 -0.25
N VAL A 6 -1.78 10.36 -1.30
CA VAL A 6 -2.76 9.29 -1.26
C VAL A 6 -2.36 8.17 -2.20
N ASN A 7 -2.65 6.92 -1.82
CA ASN A 7 -2.48 5.76 -2.67
C ASN A 7 -3.62 5.64 -3.69
N LEU A 8 -3.29 5.35 -4.95
CA LEU A 8 -4.26 4.95 -5.96
C LEU A 8 -4.34 3.41 -6.00
N GLY A 9 -4.62 2.81 -4.83
CA GLY A 9 -4.74 1.36 -4.66
C GLY A 9 -5.88 0.79 -5.49
N ASN A 10 -5.81 -0.50 -5.82
CA ASN A 10 -6.80 -1.23 -6.60
C ASN A 10 -7.02 -0.72 -8.04
N TRP A 11 -6.17 0.14 -8.56
CA TRP A 11 -6.26 0.62 -9.94
C TRP A 11 -5.51 -0.27 -10.93
N LEU A 12 -4.20 -0.39 -10.76
CA LEU A 12 -3.31 -1.16 -11.65
C LEU A 12 -2.90 -2.51 -11.04
N VAL A 13 -2.99 -2.64 -9.72
CA VAL A 13 -2.89 -3.88 -8.94
C VAL A 13 -4.23 -4.09 -8.25
N LEU A 14 -4.81 -5.28 -8.40
CA LEU A 14 -6.14 -5.55 -7.86
C LEU A 14 -6.08 -6.20 -6.49
N GLU A 15 -6.95 -5.72 -5.62
CA GLU A 15 -7.24 -6.34 -4.31
C GLU A 15 -8.74 -6.62 -4.22
N LYS A 16 -9.12 -7.88 -4.09
CA LYS A 16 -10.51 -8.32 -4.14
C LYS A 16 -11.41 -7.58 -3.16
N TRP A 17 -10.93 -7.33 -1.95
CA TRP A 17 -11.69 -6.63 -0.92
C TRP A 17 -12.02 -5.17 -1.26
N MET A 18 -11.24 -4.53 -2.13
CA MET A 18 -11.48 -3.15 -2.58
C MET A 18 -12.49 -3.05 -3.73
N SER A 19 -12.65 -4.12 -4.51
CA SER A 19 -13.62 -4.18 -5.61
C SER A 19 -14.04 -5.63 -5.90
N PRO A 20 -14.82 -6.24 -5.02
CA PRO A 20 -15.19 -7.66 -5.11
C PRO A 20 -15.95 -8.00 -6.40
N PHE A 21 -16.68 -7.05 -7.00
CA PHE A 21 -17.39 -7.26 -8.26
C PHE A 21 -16.48 -7.59 -9.44
N LEU A 22 -15.20 -7.19 -9.41
CA LEU A 22 -14.22 -7.57 -10.44
C LEU A 22 -13.96 -9.07 -10.46
N PHE A 23 -14.23 -9.75 -9.36
CA PHE A 23 -14.02 -11.18 -9.16
C PHE A 23 -15.30 -12.00 -9.31
N GLU A 24 -16.45 -11.36 -9.56
CA GLU A 24 -17.73 -12.04 -9.73
C GLU A 24 -17.69 -13.11 -10.81
N GLY A 25 -18.36 -14.26 -10.52
CA GLY A 25 -18.40 -15.41 -11.42
C GLY A 25 -17.13 -16.27 -11.39
N THR A 26 -16.23 -16.01 -10.44
CA THR A 26 -15.01 -16.81 -10.20
C THR A 26 -14.86 -17.16 -8.72
N ASP A 27 -14.01 -18.15 -8.43
CA ASP A 27 -13.48 -18.47 -7.11
C ASP A 27 -12.08 -17.89 -6.86
N ALA A 28 -11.62 -16.98 -7.72
CA ALA A 28 -10.33 -16.30 -7.55
C ALA A 28 -10.34 -15.39 -6.32
N GLU A 29 -9.27 -15.47 -5.52
CA GLU A 29 -9.08 -14.62 -4.34
C GLU A 29 -8.07 -13.49 -4.58
N ASP A 30 -7.31 -13.57 -5.68
CA ASP A 30 -6.26 -12.63 -6.04
C ASP A 30 -6.14 -12.40 -7.55
N GLU A 31 -5.30 -11.44 -7.91
CA GLU A 31 -5.07 -11.07 -9.31
C GLU A 31 -4.34 -12.15 -10.10
N TYR A 32 -3.56 -13.03 -9.44
CA TYR A 32 -2.87 -14.12 -10.13
C TYR A 32 -3.85 -15.13 -10.74
N TYR A 33 -4.89 -15.50 -9.97
CA TYR A 33 -5.89 -16.48 -10.43
C TYR A 33 -6.99 -15.87 -11.30
N LEU A 34 -7.29 -14.57 -11.18
CA LEU A 34 -8.38 -13.94 -11.91
C LEU A 34 -8.33 -14.18 -13.44
N PRO A 35 -7.22 -13.92 -14.17
CA PRO A 35 -7.13 -14.20 -15.61
C PRO A 35 -7.06 -15.70 -15.94
N ARG A 36 -6.83 -16.57 -14.96
CA ARG A 36 -6.80 -18.03 -15.14
C ARG A 36 -8.16 -18.68 -14.96
N LYS A 37 -9.06 -17.97 -14.27
CA LYS A 37 -10.44 -18.43 -13.99
C LYS A 37 -11.47 -17.82 -14.94
N LEU A 38 -11.16 -16.75 -15.64
CA LEU A 38 -12.01 -16.13 -16.66
C LEU A 38 -11.53 -16.49 -18.07
N SER A 39 -12.43 -16.39 -19.07
CA SER A 39 -11.94 -16.38 -20.45
C SER A 39 -11.14 -15.10 -20.71
N LYS A 40 -10.21 -15.16 -21.65
CA LYS A 40 -9.34 -14.02 -22.00
C LYS A 40 -10.16 -12.78 -22.34
N GLU A 41 -11.23 -12.95 -23.12
CA GLU A 41 -12.08 -11.85 -23.58
C GLU A 41 -12.81 -11.18 -22.41
N VAL A 42 -13.33 -11.98 -21.46
CA VAL A 42 -14.03 -11.47 -20.28
C VAL A 42 -13.04 -10.75 -19.34
N TYR A 43 -11.90 -11.37 -19.08
CA TYR A 43 -10.86 -10.76 -18.26
C TYR A 43 -10.41 -9.41 -18.85
N GLU A 44 -9.98 -9.40 -20.13
CA GLU A 44 -9.50 -8.17 -20.76
C GLU A 44 -10.56 -7.07 -20.79
N ALA A 45 -11.82 -7.40 -21.13
CA ALA A 45 -12.91 -6.42 -21.15
C ALA A 45 -13.14 -5.81 -19.77
N ARG A 46 -13.20 -6.66 -18.73
CA ARG A 46 -13.42 -6.25 -17.34
C ARG A 46 -12.30 -5.34 -16.83
N ILE A 47 -11.04 -5.71 -17.08
CA ILE A 47 -9.88 -4.93 -16.64
C ILE A 47 -9.76 -3.61 -17.39
N LYS A 48 -10.00 -3.59 -18.71
CA LYS A 48 -9.98 -2.34 -19.51
C LYS A 48 -11.02 -1.34 -19.01
N VAL A 49 -12.24 -1.79 -18.74
CA VAL A 49 -13.29 -0.92 -18.18
C VAL A 49 -12.88 -0.40 -16.82
N HIS A 50 -12.48 -1.29 -15.91
CA HIS A 50 -12.02 -0.89 -14.58
C HIS A 50 -10.91 0.17 -14.64
N ARG A 51 -9.83 -0.09 -15.37
CA ARG A 51 -8.69 0.83 -15.44
C ARG A 51 -9.04 2.19 -16.07
N SER A 52 -9.96 2.21 -17.05
CA SER A 52 -10.36 3.46 -17.71
C SER A 52 -11.33 4.31 -16.91
N GLU A 53 -12.08 3.72 -15.97
CA GLU A 53 -13.13 4.41 -15.21
C GLU A 53 -12.77 4.64 -13.73
N TYR A 54 -11.94 3.77 -13.16
CA TYR A 54 -11.63 3.82 -11.72
C TYR A 54 -10.81 5.06 -11.36
N ILE A 55 -9.72 5.34 -12.09
CA ILE A 55 -8.92 6.56 -11.94
C ILE A 55 -8.88 7.31 -13.25
N THR A 56 -9.23 8.57 -13.21
CA THR A 56 -9.34 9.46 -14.37
C THR A 56 -8.64 10.80 -14.09
N GLU A 57 -8.52 11.64 -15.11
CA GLU A 57 -8.01 13.00 -14.95
C GLU A 57 -8.77 13.81 -13.90
N ARG A 58 -10.10 13.58 -13.77
CA ARG A 58 -10.95 14.26 -12.77
C ARG A 58 -10.53 13.92 -11.34
N ASP A 59 -10.05 12.70 -11.10
CA ASP A 59 -9.57 12.28 -9.80
C ASP A 59 -8.32 13.07 -9.41
N PHE A 60 -7.36 13.28 -10.33
CA PHE A 60 -6.19 14.13 -10.10
C PHE A 60 -6.58 15.59 -9.78
N ALA A 61 -7.55 16.16 -10.49
CA ALA A 61 -8.08 17.48 -10.17
C ALA A 61 -8.68 17.53 -8.76
N THR A 62 -9.40 16.48 -8.35
CA THR A 62 -10.00 16.36 -7.01
C THR A 62 -8.93 16.22 -5.93
N ILE A 63 -7.95 15.36 -6.14
CA ILE A 63 -6.80 15.16 -5.23
C ILE A 63 -6.08 16.50 -4.99
N LYS A 64 -5.84 17.28 -6.05
CA LYS A 64 -5.27 18.63 -5.92
C LYS A 64 -6.16 19.55 -5.11
N LYS A 65 -7.46 19.53 -5.37
CA LYS A 65 -8.46 20.40 -4.71
C LYS A 65 -8.56 20.15 -3.21
N ILE A 66 -8.41 18.91 -2.75
CA ILE A 66 -8.42 18.56 -1.33
C ILE A 66 -7.10 18.83 -0.61
N GLY A 67 -6.09 19.35 -1.31
CA GLY A 67 -4.83 19.83 -0.70
C GLY A 67 -3.68 18.85 -0.73
N LEU A 68 -3.82 17.72 -1.43
CA LEU A 68 -2.74 16.76 -1.61
C LEU A 68 -1.79 17.21 -2.75
N ASN A 69 -0.54 16.77 -2.66
CA ASN A 69 0.52 17.14 -3.61
C ASN A 69 1.24 15.94 -4.22
N ALA A 70 0.89 14.73 -3.82
CA ALA A 70 1.47 13.50 -4.32
C ALA A 70 0.45 12.35 -4.39
N VAL A 71 0.70 11.41 -5.30
CA VAL A 71 0.04 10.11 -5.33
C VAL A 71 1.07 9.00 -5.35
N ARG A 72 0.82 7.90 -4.63
CA ARG A 72 1.56 6.65 -4.75
C ARG A 72 0.73 5.72 -5.62
N ILE A 73 1.35 5.18 -6.66
CA ILE A 73 0.66 4.33 -7.64
C ILE A 73 1.25 2.93 -7.54
N PRO A 74 0.52 1.98 -6.92
CA PRO A 74 0.83 0.57 -7.00
C PRO A 74 0.85 0.09 -8.45
N VAL A 75 1.96 -0.49 -8.90
CA VAL A 75 2.12 -1.08 -10.23
C VAL A 75 2.50 -2.56 -10.13
N PRO A 76 1.98 -3.43 -11.01
CA PRO A 76 2.33 -4.84 -10.99
C PRO A 76 3.63 -5.11 -11.75
N TYR A 77 4.28 -6.24 -11.46
CA TYR A 77 5.48 -6.69 -12.18
C TYR A 77 5.24 -6.91 -13.68
N PHE A 78 4.00 -7.15 -14.08
CA PHE A 78 3.60 -7.35 -15.48
C PHE A 78 3.14 -6.06 -16.18
N ILE A 79 3.48 -4.89 -15.64
CA ILE A 79 3.05 -3.59 -16.16
C ILE A 79 3.30 -3.39 -17.66
N PHE A 80 4.38 -3.98 -18.20
CA PHE A 80 4.73 -3.88 -19.62
C PHE A 80 4.00 -4.89 -20.51
N GLY A 81 3.16 -5.77 -19.97
CA GLY A 81 2.42 -6.79 -20.74
C GLY A 81 3.30 -7.94 -21.23
N ASP A 82 4.44 -8.16 -20.62
CA ASP A 82 5.44 -9.20 -20.96
C ASP A 82 5.28 -10.48 -20.14
N ARG A 83 4.16 -10.64 -19.43
CA ARG A 83 3.83 -11.81 -18.59
C ARG A 83 2.38 -12.27 -18.83
N GLU A 84 2.19 -13.25 -19.71
CA GLU A 84 0.86 -13.86 -19.88
C GLU A 84 0.43 -14.64 -18.64
N PRO A 85 -0.87 -14.68 -18.30
CA PRO A 85 -2.01 -14.14 -19.05
C PRO A 85 -2.40 -12.70 -18.67
N PHE A 86 -1.54 -11.96 -17.98
CA PHE A 86 -1.86 -10.62 -17.47
C PHE A 86 -1.88 -9.57 -18.58
N LEU A 87 -2.81 -8.62 -18.46
CA LEU A 87 -2.87 -7.45 -19.31
C LEU A 87 -1.93 -6.36 -18.75
N GLY A 88 -0.97 -5.89 -19.55
CA GLY A 88 -0.12 -4.76 -19.18
C GLY A 88 -0.91 -3.47 -18.93
N CYS A 89 -0.32 -2.49 -18.25
CA CYS A 89 -0.97 -1.24 -17.85
C CYS A 89 -0.04 -0.01 -17.93
N ILE A 90 0.93 -0.05 -18.81
CA ILE A 90 1.89 1.05 -18.97
C ILE A 90 1.27 2.33 -19.51
N GLU A 91 0.22 2.22 -20.34
CA GLU A 91 -0.48 3.37 -20.92
C GLU A 91 -1.28 4.14 -19.87
N GLU A 92 -1.87 3.43 -18.90
CA GLU A 92 -2.57 4.03 -17.76
C GLU A 92 -1.59 4.84 -16.90
N LEU A 93 -0.38 4.32 -16.68
CA LEU A 93 0.65 5.05 -15.94
C LEU A 93 1.16 6.26 -16.73
N ASP A 94 1.29 6.19 -18.06
CA ASP A 94 1.60 7.35 -18.92
C ASP A 94 0.55 8.46 -18.80
N ASN A 95 -0.72 8.07 -18.78
CA ASN A 95 -1.84 9.01 -18.58
C ASN A 95 -1.76 9.65 -17.19
N ALA A 96 -1.47 8.86 -16.14
CA ALA A 96 -1.30 9.37 -14.78
C ALA A 96 -0.20 10.44 -14.72
N PHE A 97 0.94 10.22 -15.37
CA PHE A 97 2.02 11.21 -15.43
C PHE A 97 1.57 12.50 -16.14
N SER A 98 0.82 12.37 -17.22
CA SER A 98 0.31 13.53 -17.95
C SER A 98 -0.66 14.37 -17.10
N TRP A 99 -1.55 13.69 -16.35
CA TRP A 99 -2.48 14.34 -15.43
C TRP A 99 -1.76 14.94 -14.22
N ALA A 100 -0.81 14.21 -13.63
CA ALA A 100 -0.03 14.68 -12.50
C ALA A 100 0.73 15.96 -12.81
N GLU A 101 1.43 16.01 -13.94
CA GLU A 101 2.18 17.19 -14.39
C GLU A 101 1.24 18.37 -14.67
N LYS A 102 0.06 18.13 -15.25
CA LYS A 102 -0.95 19.17 -15.48
C LYS A 102 -1.43 19.82 -14.18
N TYR A 103 -1.61 19.05 -13.11
CA TYR A 103 -2.12 19.53 -11.82
C TYR A 103 -1.02 19.82 -10.79
N GLY A 104 0.26 19.65 -11.14
CA GLY A 104 1.38 19.85 -10.23
C GLY A 104 1.37 18.88 -9.06
N ILE A 105 1.00 17.62 -9.32
CA ILE A 105 1.04 16.48 -8.39
C ILE A 105 2.29 15.65 -8.69
N LYS A 106 2.93 15.09 -7.66
CA LYS A 106 4.05 14.17 -7.83
C LYS A 106 3.59 12.73 -7.75
N ILE A 107 4.23 11.84 -8.50
CA ILE A 107 3.97 10.40 -8.51
C ILE A 107 5.12 9.66 -7.84
N LEU A 108 4.81 8.87 -6.84
CA LEU A 108 5.65 7.78 -6.36
C LEU A 108 5.20 6.49 -7.07
N ILE A 109 6.06 5.92 -7.91
CA ILE A 109 5.82 4.60 -8.49
C ILE A 109 6.19 3.57 -7.43
N ASP A 110 5.27 2.67 -7.14
CA ASP A 110 5.48 1.58 -6.19
C ASP A 110 5.34 0.23 -6.90
N LEU A 111 6.43 -0.54 -7.01
CA LEU A 111 6.32 -1.89 -7.52
C LEU A 111 5.67 -2.77 -6.44
N HIS A 112 4.37 -2.95 -6.58
CA HIS A 112 3.52 -3.48 -5.52
C HIS A 112 3.52 -4.99 -5.44
N THR A 113 3.67 -5.66 -6.59
CA THR A 113 3.71 -7.12 -6.66
C THR A 113 4.92 -7.60 -7.43
N VAL A 114 5.41 -8.78 -7.08
CA VAL A 114 6.48 -9.49 -7.77
C VAL A 114 6.06 -10.93 -8.06
N PRO A 115 6.67 -11.62 -9.05
CA PRO A 115 6.35 -13.03 -9.31
C PRO A 115 6.53 -13.88 -8.05
N TYR A 116 5.56 -14.73 -7.74
CA TYR A 116 5.55 -15.59 -6.53
C TYR A 116 5.55 -14.83 -5.20
N SER A 117 5.17 -13.57 -5.22
CA SER A 117 4.97 -12.67 -4.08
C SER A 117 6.18 -12.50 -3.14
N GLN A 118 6.27 -11.32 -2.57
CA GLN A 118 7.28 -10.92 -1.59
C GLN A 118 6.80 -11.04 -0.13
N ASN A 119 5.51 -11.33 0.09
CA ASN A 119 4.93 -11.31 1.43
C ASN A 119 3.89 -12.42 1.70
N GLY A 120 3.27 -12.97 0.66
CA GLY A 120 2.21 -13.96 0.82
C GLY A 120 0.86 -13.37 1.24
N PHE A 121 0.73 -12.05 1.31
CA PHE A 121 -0.53 -11.36 1.56
C PHE A 121 -1.42 -11.38 0.30
N ASP A 122 -2.66 -11.01 0.45
CA ASP A 122 -3.61 -10.81 -0.66
C ASP A 122 -3.21 -9.66 -1.59
N ASN A 123 -2.49 -8.65 -1.06
CA ASN A 123 -1.94 -7.54 -1.85
C ASN A 123 -0.64 -7.89 -2.62
N GLY A 124 -0.05 -9.05 -2.37
CA GLY A 124 1.19 -9.50 -3.03
C GLY A 124 0.97 -10.09 -4.43
N GLY A 125 -0.26 -10.08 -4.95
CA GLY A 125 -0.64 -10.57 -6.27
C GLY A 125 -0.99 -12.06 -6.31
N ILE A 126 -0.46 -12.88 -5.43
CA ILE A 126 -0.83 -14.29 -5.20
C ILE A 126 -0.86 -14.56 -3.69
N CYS A 127 -2.03 -14.91 -3.18
CA CYS A 127 -2.28 -15.12 -1.77
C CYS A 127 -1.64 -16.44 -1.28
N GLY A 128 -1.03 -16.40 -0.09
CA GLY A 128 -0.46 -17.56 0.60
C GLY A 128 0.88 -18.06 0.02
N VAL A 129 1.43 -17.42 -1.00
CA VAL A 129 2.72 -17.78 -1.60
C VAL A 129 3.75 -16.68 -1.32
N CYS A 130 4.93 -17.05 -0.82
CA CYS A 130 6.04 -16.12 -0.59
C CYS A 130 7.35 -16.81 -0.97
N LYS A 131 7.72 -16.73 -2.24
CA LYS A 131 8.87 -17.50 -2.81
C LYS A 131 9.78 -16.67 -3.70
N TRP A 132 9.41 -15.43 -4.02
CA TRP A 132 10.17 -14.60 -4.96
C TRP A 132 11.67 -14.52 -4.63
N SER A 133 12.04 -14.29 -3.38
CA SER A 133 13.45 -14.18 -2.97
C SER A 133 14.28 -15.45 -3.17
N GLN A 134 13.62 -16.57 -3.40
CA GLN A 134 14.26 -17.88 -3.65
C GLN A 134 14.43 -18.18 -5.15
N MET A 135 14.00 -17.26 -6.03
CA MET A 135 13.96 -17.45 -7.49
C MET A 135 14.83 -16.39 -8.19
N PRO A 136 16.14 -16.66 -8.37
CA PRO A 136 17.10 -15.66 -8.89
C PRO A 136 16.70 -15.06 -10.24
N GLU A 137 16.11 -15.85 -11.14
CA GLU A 137 15.63 -15.41 -12.45
C GLU A 137 14.46 -14.43 -12.34
N GLU A 138 13.57 -14.60 -11.34
CA GLU A 138 12.47 -13.70 -11.12
C GLU A 138 12.92 -12.42 -10.39
N VAL A 139 13.92 -12.52 -9.52
CA VAL A 139 14.57 -11.34 -8.92
C VAL A 139 15.23 -10.49 -10.01
N GLU A 140 15.95 -11.12 -10.96
CA GLU A 140 16.56 -10.43 -12.09
C GLU A 140 15.50 -9.81 -13.03
N PHE A 141 14.38 -10.51 -13.26
CA PHE A 141 13.26 -9.97 -14.02
C PHE A 141 12.69 -8.70 -13.34
N VAL A 142 12.47 -8.71 -12.03
CA VAL A 142 12.00 -7.55 -11.26
C VAL A 142 12.97 -6.38 -11.35
N LEU A 143 14.28 -6.63 -11.24
CA LEU A 143 15.29 -5.59 -11.44
C LEU A 143 15.24 -4.98 -12.84
N ASN A 144 14.95 -5.77 -13.88
CA ASN A 144 14.77 -5.29 -15.25
C ASN A 144 13.47 -4.46 -15.40
N VAL A 145 12.38 -4.82 -14.72
CA VAL A 145 11.14 -4.01 -14.67
C VAL A 145 11.44 -2.63 -14.06
N LEU A 146 12.15 -2.59 -12.93
CA LEU A 146 12.54 -1.33 -12.28
C LEU A 146 13.43 -0.46 -13.17
N GLU A 147 14.40 -1.05 -13.87
CA GLU A 147 15.25 -0.33 -14.82
C GLU A 147 14.45 0.26 -15.97
N LYS A 148 13.50 -0.50 -16.56
CA LYS A 148 12.59 -0.03 -17.61
C LYS A 148 11.69 1.12 -17.11
N LEU A 149 11.16 1.04 -15.88
CA LEU A 149 10.38 2.12 -15.28
C LEU A 149 11.24 3.40 -15.11
N ALA A 150 12.46 3.25 -14.62
CA ALA A 150 13.40 4.37 -14.49
C ALA A 150 13.80 4.97 -15.84
N GLN A 151 14.00 4.15 -16.88
CA GLN A 151 14.24 4.62 -18.26
C GLN A 151 13.09 5.46 -18.79
N ARG A 152 11.84 5.04 -18.54
CA ARG A 152 10.65 5.70 -19.04
C ARG A 152 10.31 6.98 -18.28
N TYR A 153 10.40 6.94 -16.96
CA TYR A 153 9.87 8.01 -16.10
C TYR A 153 10.96 8.79 -15.33
N GLY A 154 12.18 8.32 -15.31
CA GLY A 154 13.24 8.86 -14.45
C GLY A 154 13.54 10.33 -14.65
N GLN A 155 13.26 10.88 -15.85
CA GLN A 155 13.45 12.30 -16.18
C GLN A 155 12.13 13.10 -16.16
N ARG A 156 10.97 12.46 -15.94
CA ARG A 156 9.67 13.16 -15.92
C ARG A 156 9.58 14.09 -14.72
N GLU A 157 9.07 15.30 -14.96
CA GLU A 157 8.88 16.29 -13.89
C GLU A 157 7.94 15.78 -12.80
N GLY A 158 6.90 15.05 -13.20
CA GLY A 158 5.92 14.45 -12.31
C GLY A 158 6.47 13.39 -11.35
N LEU A 159 7.63 12.78 -11.62
CA LEU A 159 8.18 11.74 -10.77
C LEU A 159 8.67 12.29 -9.43
N LEU A 160 8.21 11.73 -8.32
CA LEU A 160 8.77 11.87 -6.97
C LEU A 160 9.92 10.88 -6.77
N GLY A 161 9.64 9.61 -7.06
CA GLY A 161 10.57 8.52 -6.84
C GLY A 161 10.01 7.16 -7.23
N ILE A 162 10.78 6.11 -6.96
CA ILE A 162 10.41 4.71 -7.21
C ILE A 162 10.66 3.91 -5.93
N THR A 163 9.66 3.15 -5.49
CA THR A 163 9.78 2.11 -4.46
C THR A 163 10.06 0.78 -5.15
N PRO A 164 11.21 0.13 -4.90
CA PRO A 164 11.61 -1.09 -5.59
C PRO A 164 10.72 -2.30 -5.34
N VAL A 165 10.11 -2.41 -4.16
CA VAL A 165 9.13 -3.45 -3.83
C VAL A 165 8.31 -3.04 -2.62
N ASN A 166 7.00 -3.28 -2.69
CA ASN A 166 6.04 -3.07 -1.61
C ASN A 166 6.11 -4.20 -0.57
N GLU A 167 6.15 -3.84 0.71
CA GLU A 167 5.97 -4.75 1.85
C GLU A 167 6.69 -6.11 1.75
N PRO A 168 8.01 -6.15 1.50
CA PRO A 168 8.74 -7.40 1.52
C PRO A 168 8.92 -7.83 2.98
N ILE A 169 8.13 -8.80 3.44
CA ILE A 169 8.10 -9.15 4.86
C ILE A 169 9.30 -9.95 5.32
N THR A 170 9.71 -9.70 6.54
CA THR A 170 10.76 -10.43 7.25
C THR A 170 10.17 -11.48 8.20
N GLU A 171 11.04 -12.28 8.83
CA GLU A 171 10.63 -13.37 9.73
C GLU A 171 9.76 -12.88 10.91
N GLU A 172 10.04 -11.69 11.44
CA GLU A 172 9.26 -11.13 12.54
C GLU A 172 7.78 -10.97 12.15
N ILE A 173 7.52 -10.32 11.02
CA ILE A 173 6.14 -10.10 10.55
C ILE A 173 5.50 -11.39 10.03
N TRP A 174 6.26 -12.26 9.40
CA TRP A 174 5.78 -13.58 9.00
C TRP A 174 5.16 -14.34 10.18
N ASN A 175 5.82 -14.29 11.34
CA ASN A 175 5.36 -14.96 12.55
C ASN A 175 4.23 -14.19 13.24
N VAL A 176 4.35 -12.86 13.40
CA VAL A 176 3.32 -12.02 14.04
C VAL A 176 1.99 -12.09 13.28
N MET A 177 2.04 -12.06 11.96
CA MET A 177 0.85 -12.13 11.12
C MET A 177 0.35 -13.55 10.89
N ASP A 178 1.09 -14.57 11.35
CA ASP A 178 0.77 -15.99 11.13
C ASP A 178 0.44 -16.28 9.66
N VAL A 179 1.30 -15.80 8.76
CA VAL A 179 1.05 -15.79 7.31
C VAL A 179 0.60 -17.14 6.76
N PRO A 180 1.23 -18.29 7.10
CA PRO A 180 0.82 -19.59 6.57
C PRO A 180 -0.59 -20.03 6.98
N ASN A 181 -1.08 -19.57 8.12
CA ASN A 181 -2.40 -19.91 8.62
C ASN A 181 -3.47 -18.90 8.20
N ARG A 182 -3.10 -17.65 8.04
CA ARG A 182 -4.02 -16.56 7.73
C ARG A 182 -4.32 -16.44 6.24
N TYR A 183 -3.29 -16.54 5.41
CA TYR A 183 -3.40 -16.38 3.95
C TYR A 183 -3.34 -17.76 3.29
N LYS A 184 -4.49 -18.29 2.89
CA LYS A 184 -4.57 -19.62 2.31
C LYS A 184 -4.31 -19.57 0.81
N PRO A 185 -3.34 -20.35 0.30
CA PRO A 185 -3.12 -20.46 -1.14
C PRO A 185 -4.28 -21.22 -1.79
N ALA A 186 -4.66 -20.79 -3.00
CA ALA A 186 -5.64 -21.52 -3.80
C ALA A 186 -5.12 -22.92 -4.21
N GLU A 187 -3.82 -23.02 -4.44
CA GLU A 187 -3.11 -24.26 -4.77
C GLU A 187 -2.00 -24.48 -3.74
N PRO A 188 -2.17 -25.42 -2.78
CA PRO A 188 -1.19 -25.67 -1.71
C PRO A 188 0.22 -25.96 -2.21
N GLU A 189 0.36 -26.61 -3.36
CA GLU A 189 1.64 -26.97 -3.98
C GLU A 189 2.42 -25.72 -4.40
N MET A 190 1.74 -24.64 -4.77
CA MET A 190 2.37 -23.35 -5.10
C MET A 190 3.03 -22.71 -3.87
N ALA A 191 2.46 -22.92 -2.69
CA ALA A 191 2.96 -22.38 -1.43
C ALA A 191 4.05 -23.25 -0.79
N GLU A 192 4.26 -24.47 -1.26
CA GLU A 192 5.30 -25.34 -0.70
C GLU A 192 6.67 -24.67 -0.77
N GLY A 193 7.36 -24.58 0.38
CA GLY A 193 8.65 -23.89 0.51
C GLY A 193 8.55 -22.36 0.63
N SER A 194 7.35 -21.78 0.77
CA SER A 194 7.19 -20.35 1.08
C SER A 194 7.92 -19.98 2.38
N ALA A 195 8.65 -18.86 2.36
CA ALA A 195 9.40 -18.37 3.50
C ALA A 195 9.54 -16.83 3.44
N PRO A 196 9.72 -16.16 4.59
CA PRO A 196 9.96 -14.72 4.64
C PRO A 196 11.29 -14.34 3.99
N ASN A 197 11.42 -13.07 3.61
CA ASN A 197 12.67 -12.54 3.08
C ASN A 197 13.68 -12.32 4.22
N SER A 198 14.96 -12.66 3.99
CA SER A 198 16.01 -12.26 4.90
C SER A 198 16.41 -10.79 4.70
N LEU A 199 16.84 -10.10 5.77
CA LEU A 199 17.39 -8.74 5.64
C LEU A 199 18.60 -8.70 4.71
N ALA A 200 19.44 -9.72 4.72
CA ALA A 200 20.59 -9.81 3.83
C ALA A 200 20.17 -9.83 2.35
N PHE A 201 19.15 -10.62 2.00
CA PHE A 201 18.56 -10.59 0.66
C PHE A 201 18.02 -9.22 0.30
N LEU A 202 17.28 -8.58 1.20
CA LEU A 202 16.70 -7.25 0.95
C LEU A 202 17.77 -6.18 0.76
N TYR A 203 18.86 -6.22 1.52
CA TYR A 203 19.99 -5.30 1.35
C TYR A 203 20.65 -5.47 -0.02
N ASP A 204 20.89 -6.70 -0.46
CA ASP A 204 21.45 -6.98 -1.78
C ASP A 204 20.49 -6.56 -2.89
N PHE A 205 19.21 -6.89 -2.79
CA PHE A 205 18.20 -6.52 -3.76
C PHE A 205 18.07 -4.99 -3.88
N TYR A 206 17.93 -4.27 -2.76
CA TYR A 206 17.79 -2.81 -2.79
C TYR A 206 19.04 -2.11 -3.31
N THR A 207 20.23 -2.62 -3.01
CA THR A 207 21.48 -2.09 -3.57
C THR A 207 21.50 -2.24 -5.09
N ASN A 208 21.14 -3.40 -5.61
CA ASN A 208 21.07 -3.64 -7.05
C ASN A 208 19.95 -2.82 -7.71
N ALA A 209 18.78 -2.73 -7.10
CA ALA A 209 17.67 -1.91 -7.59
C ALA A 209 18.07 -0.42 -7.64
N TYR A 210 18.69 0.10 -6.57
CA TYR A 210 19.20 1.47 -6.52
C TYR A 210 20.15 1.75 -7.68
N ARG A 211 21.15 0.90 -7.90
CA ARG A 211 22.14 1.06 -8.97
C ARG A 211 21.49 1.10 -10.35
N ARG A 212 20.50 0.23 -10.62
CA ARG A 212 19.78 0.19 -11.90
C ARG A 212 18.89 1.42 -12.10
N ILE A 213 18.11 1.79 -11.09
CA ILE A 213 17.25 2.96 -11.14
C ILE A 213 18.07 4.23 -11.34
N ARG A 214 19.16 4.41 -10.60
CA ARG A 214 20.01 5.61 -10.67
C ARG A 214 20.67 5.85 -12.01
N LYS A 215 20.92 4.83 -12.81
CA LYS A 215 21.44 5.00 -14.19
C LYS A 215 20.56 5.91 -15.04
N HIS A 216 19.26 5.95 -14.79
CA HIS A 216 18.26 6.56 -15.67
C HIS A 216 17.46 7.66 -14.96
N MET A 217 17.45 7.69 -13.64
CA MET A 217 16.65 8.60 -12.84
C MET A 217 17.44 9.86 -12.45
N ALA A 218 16.83 11.05 -12.61
CA ALA A 218 17.40 12.31 -12.20
C ALA A 218 17.80 12.32 -10.71
N LYS A 219 18.90 13.00 -10.39
CA LYS A 219 19.50 12.91 -9.05
C LYS A 219 18.57 13.39 -7.93
N GLU A 220 17.74 14.40 -8.19
CA GLU A 220 16.82 14.97 -7.21
C GLU A 220 15.59 14.08 -6.90
N LYS A 221 15.40 12.99 -7.63
CA LYS A 221 14.33 12.02 -7.38
C LYS A 221 14.78 10.98 -6.35
N TYR A 222 13.82 10.37 -5.69
CA TYR A 222 14.10 9.43 -4.60
C TYR A 222 14.01 7.97 -5.03
N VAL A 223 14.91 7.14 -4.51
CA VAL A 223 14.67 5.70 -4.38
C VAL A 223 14.20 5.47 -2.95
N ILE A 224 13.03 4.85 -2.80
CA ILE A 224 12.35 4.75 -1.51
C ILE A 224 12.30 3.28 -1.11
N PHE A 225 12.97 2.92 -0.03
CA PHE A 225 13.06 1.55 0.45
C PHE A 225 12.00 1.29 1.51
N HIS A 226 11.15 0.30 1.30
CA HIS A 226 10.24 -0.16 2.33
C HIS A 226 11.00 -0.93 3.42
N ASP A 227 10.64 -0.67 4.67
CA ASP A 227 11.38 -1.16 5.84
C ASP A 227 11.16 -2.65 6.18
N GLY A 228 10.30 -3.35 5.43
CA GLY A 228 9.95 -4.75 5.74
C GLY A 228 9.38 -4.91 7.16
N PHE A 229 8.79 -3.85 7.72
CA PHE A 229 8.27 -3.74 9.08
C PHE A 229 9.33 -3.93 10.18
N THR A 230 10.61 -3.71 9.85
CA THR A 230 11.75 -3.79 10.78
C THR A 230 12.56 -2.50 10.78
N LEU A 231 11.87 -1.38 10.93
CA LEU A 231 12.37 -0.01 10.68
C LEU A 231 13.76 0.27 11.25
N LYS A 232 14.03 -0.16 12.50
CA LYS A 232 15.30 0.13 13.17
C LYS A 232 16.50 -0.67 12.62
N SER A 233 16.24 -1.75 11.89
CA SER A 233 17.27 -2.59 11.27
C SER A 233 17.95 -1.94 10.07
N TRP A 234 17.41 -0.82 9.55
CA TRP A 234 17.87 -0.19 8.32
C TRP A 234 18.93 0.91 8.51
N LYS A 235 19.23 1.31 9.76
CA LYS A 235 20.14 2.45 10.03
C LYS A 235 21.51 2.30 9.38
N ASP A 236 22.14 1.15 9.53
CA ASP A 236 23.47 0.90 8.93
C ASP A 236 23.40 0.79 7.40
N PHE A 237 22.33 0.20 6.87
CA PHE A 237 22.13 0.10 5.44
C PHE A 237 21.99 1.47 4.76
N VAL A 238 21.15 2.34 5.30
CA VAL A 238 20.92 3.68 4.73
C VAL A 238 22.12 4.62 4.90
N ALA A 239 23.03 4.32 5.81
CA ALA A 239 24.29 5.04 6.00
C ALA A 239 25.34 4.75 4.92
N ASN A 240 25.07 3.81 3.99
CA ASN A 240 25.98 3.52 2.87
C ASN A 240 26.20 4.77 2.01
N PRO A 241 27.46 5.23 1.84
CA PRO A 241 27.78 6.46 1.10
C PRO A 241 27.46 6.38 -0.40
N GLU A 242 27.16 5.21 -0.94
CA GLU A 242 26.68 5.05 -2.32
C GLU A 242 25.26 5.63 -2.51
N PHE A 243 24.48 5.69 -1.43
CA PHE A 243 23.07 6.08 -1.54
C PHE A 243 22.90 7.60 -1.44
N GLU A 244 22.46 8.19 -2.54
CA GLU A 244 22.06 9.60 -2.62
C GLU A 244 20.55 9.70 -2.85
N ASN A 245 19.88 10.66 -2.18
CA ASN A 245 18.44 10.91 -2.33
C ASN A 245 17.60 9.64 -2.21
N ILE A 246 17.74 8.98 -1.07
CA ILE A 246 16.91 7.87 -0.63
C ILE A 246 15.92 8.32 0.45
N MET A 247 14.86 7.55 0.65
CA MET A 247 13.99 7.61 1.82
C MET A 247 13.72 6.19 2.34
N LEU A 248 13.34 6.09 3.61
CA LEU A 248 12.66 4.90 4.11
C LEU A 248 11.16 5.11 4.05
N ASP A 249 10.46 4.02 3.76
CA ASP A 249 9.02 3.90 3.78
C ASP A 249 8.62 2.88 4.84
N THR A 250 7.64 3.23 5.67
CA THR A 250 7.02 2.33 6.62
C THR A 250 5.51 2.43 6.55
N HIS A 251 4.81 1.33 6.79
CA HIS A 251 3.36 1.27 6.78
C HIS A 251 2.83 1.10 8.20
N ASN A 252 1.95 2.00 8.62
CA ASN A 252 1.48 2.07 10.00
C ASN A 252 -0.05 2.07 10.08
N TYR A 253 -0.61 0.89 10.29
CA TYR A 253 -2.04 0.68 10.50
C TYR A 253 -2.37 0.49 11.98
N LEU A 254 -3.46 1.09 12.45
CA LEU A 254 -3.88 0.96 13.85
C LEU A 254 -4.27 -0.47 14.22
N MET A 255 -4.78 -1.25 13.27
CA MET A 255 -5.04 -2.67 13.51
C MET A 255 -3.76 -3.46 13.89
N MET A 256 -2.60 -3.07 13.38
CA MET A 256 -1.32 -3.66 13.81
C MET A 256 -0.92 -3.19 15.22
N ALA A 257 -1.25 -1.95 15.56
CA ALA A 257 -1.09 -1.43 16.91
C ALA A 257 -1.98 -2.19 17.91
N GLU A 258 -3.22 -2.46 17.54
CA GLU A 258 -4.19 -3.25 18.31
C GLU A 258 -3.66 -4.68 18.54
N ALA A 259 -3.14 -5.34 17.50
CA ALA A 259 -2.51 -6.65 17.63
C ALA A 259 -1.28 -6.66 18.57
N LYS A 260 -0.63 -5.51 18.75
CA LYS A 260 0.47 -5.30 19.71
C LYS A 260 -0.01 -4.82 21.08
N GLY A 261 -1.32 -4.85 21.36
CA GLY A 261 -1.89 -4.53 22.67
C GLY A 261 -2.21 -3.04 22.89
N CYS A 262 -2.35 -2.25 21.83
CA CYS A 262 -2.87 -0.88 21.95
C CYS A 262 -4.28 -0.90 22.56
N GLU A 263 -4.52 -0.09 23.58
CA GLU A 263 -5.86 0.08 24.14
C GLU A 263 -6.80 0.70 23.11
N GLN A 264 -7.97 0.09 22.91
CA GLN A 264 -8.98 0.51 21.93
C GLN A 264 -9.85 1.63 22.52
N THR A 265 -9.24 2.78 22.73
CA THR A 265 -9.85 4.04 23.15
C THR A 265 -9.14 5.20 22.45
N ILE A 266 -9.77 6.37 22.37
CA ILE A 266 -9.12 7.58 21.79
C ILE A 266 -7.77 7.84 22.48
N ASP A 267 -7.72 7.81 23.81
CA ASP A 267 -6.50 8.09 24.56
C ASP A 267 -5.46 6.97 24.39
N GLY A 268 -5.91 5.71 24.31
CA GLY A 268 -5.04 4.56 24.03
C GLY A 268 -4.34 4.70 22.66
N TYR A 269 -5.08 4.98 21.61
CA TYR A 269 -4.50 5.23 20.28
C TYR A 269 -3.57 6.44 20.26
N LYS A 270 -3.96 7.57 20.85
CA LYS A 270 -3.10 8.77 20.93
C LYS A 270 -1.79 8.48 21.67
N THR A 271 -1.86 7.71 22.75
CA THR A 271 -0.69 7.30 23.51
C THR A 271 0.21 6.36 22.70
N TYR A 272 -0.37 5.35 22.05
CA TYR A 272 0.39 4.43 21.21
C TYR A 272 1.08 5.14 20.03
N ILE A 273 0.34 6.00 19.32
CA ILE A 273 0.86 6.78 18.20
C ILE A 273 2.04 7.65 18.65
N ARG A 274 1.90 8.37 19.76
CA ARG A 274 2.97 9.21 20.31
C ARG A 274 4.21 8.36 20.73
N ASP A 275 3.98 7.27 21.42
CA ASP A 275 5.05 6.49 22.07
C ASP A 275 5.75 5.51 21.12
N ASN A 276 5.14 5.22 19.97
CA ASN A 276 5.71 4.36 18.95
C ASN A 276 5.91 5.13 17.63
N PHE A 277 4.86 5.45 16.89
CA PHE A 277 4.97 6.01 15.53
C PHE A 277 5.72 7.35 15.53
N GLU A 278 5.33 8.31 16.38
CA GLU A 278 5.96 9.63 16.41
C GLU A 278 7.44 9.55 16.82
N LYS A 279 7.76 8.71 17.83
CA LYS A 279 9.15 8.49 18.26
C LYS A 279 9.99 7.84 17.17
N ASP A 280 9.48 6.80 16.53
CA ASP A 280 10.19 6.09 15.48
C ASP A 280 10.45 7.02 14.28
N PHE A 281 9.46 7.83 13.88
CA PHE A 281 9.66 8.83 12.83
C PHE A 281 10.72 9.87 13.21
N ALA A 282 10.66 10.42 14.41
CA ALA A 282 11.64 11.39 14.87
C ALA A 282 13.05 10.79 14.93
N GLU A 283 13.18 9.55 15.37
CA GLU A 283 14.47 8.85 15.45
C GLU A 283 15.06 8.58 14.06
N ILE A 284 14.27 8.00 13.16
CA ILE A 284 14.77 7.62 11.82
C ILE A 284 15.05 8.84 10.95
N GLN A 285 14.25 9.91 11.06
CA GLN A 285 14.45 11.15 10.32
C GLN A 285 15.83 11.79 10.56
N GLU A 286 16.51 11.46 11.67
CA GLU A 286 17.88 11.90 11.92
C GLU A 286 18.93 11.22 11.03
N TYR A 287 18.62 10.05 10.48
CA TYR A 287 19.51 9.24 9.63
C TYR A 287 19.15 9.36 8.14
N VAL A 288 17.86 9.33 7.83
CA VAL A 288 17.34 9.34 6.46
C VAL A 288 15.92 9.89 6.48
N PRO A 289 15.48 10.65 5.45
CA PRO A 289 14.07 11.03 5.34
C PRO A 289 13.16 9.80 5.38
N ILE A 290 12.10 9.86 6.19
CA ILE A 290 11.12 8.78 6.35
C ILE A 290 9.73 9.24 5.95
N ILE A 291 8.98 8.38 5.26
CA ILE A 291 7.57 8.57 4.96
C ILE A 291 6.73 7.45 5.56
N CYS A 292 5.45 7.73 5.79
CA CYS A 292 4.43 6.70 5.99
C CYS A 292 3.75 6.43 4.65
N GLY A 293 4.17 5.37 3.95
CA GLY A 293 3.65 5.04 2.61
C GLY A 293 2.22 4.54 2.61
N GLU A 294 1.79 3.96 3.75
CA GLU A 294 0.41 3.53 3.92
C GLU A 294 -0.07 3.71 5.34
N TRP A 295 -1.25 4.30 5.48
CA TRP A 295 -2.00 4.45 6.72
C TRP A 295 -3.45 4.79 6.42
N CYS A 296 -4.37 4.57 7.36
CA CYS A 296 -5.76 4.99 7.24
C CYS A 296 -6.37 5.33 8.60
N LEU A 297 -7.65 5.69 8.62
CA LEU A 297 -8.39 5.96 9.85
C LEU A 297 -8.98 4.73 10.51
N PHE A 298 -9.00 3.57 9.82
CA PHE A 298 -9.61 2.36 10.35
C PHE A 298 -9.05 2.03 11.73
N ASN A 299 -9.95 1.83 12.68
CA ASN A 299 -9.66 1.32 14.00
C ASN A 299 -10.90 0.57 14.53
N SER A 300 -10.65 -0.50 15.28
CA SER A 300 -11.71 -1.39 15.76
C SER A 300 -12.63 -0.73 16.76
N TYR A 301 -12.16 0.28 17.49
CA TYR A 301 -12.97 1.03 18.45
C TYR A 301 -14.11 1.81 17.77
N ALA A 302 -13.80 2.56 16.70
CA ALA A 302 -14.79 3.34 15.97
C ALA A 302 -15.84 2.46 15.26
N VAL A 303 -15.43 1.30 14.74
CA VAL A 303 -16.35 0.32 14.10
C VAL A 303 -17.09 -0.57 15.09
N GLY A 304 -16.75 -0.47 16.37
CA GLY A 304 -17.41 -1.26 17.41
C GLY A 304 -17.01 -2.74 17.43
N MET A 305 -15.83 -3.07 16.91
CA MET A 305 -15.30 -4.42 16.89
C MET A 305 -14.46 -4.71 18.13
N ASP A 306 -14.50 -5.95 18.59
CA ASP A 306 -13.52 -6.49 19.53
C ASP A 306 -12.47 -7.30 18.78
N THR A 307 -11.27 -6.77 18.68
CA THR A 307 -10.12 -7.47 18.04
C THR A 307 -9.24 -8.21 19.03
N ASN A 308 -9.55 -8.21 20.32
CA ASN A 308 -8.77 -8.89 21.36
C ASN A 308 -8.70 -10.43 21.16
N GLY A 309 -9.50 -10.98 20.25
CA GLY A 309 -9.49 -12.39 19.88
C GLY A 309 -8.49 -12.81 18.80
N GLY A 310 -7.66 -11.91 18.29
CA GLY A 310 -6.61 -12.23 17.31
C GLY A 310 -7.09 -12.54 15.89
N GLN A 311 -8.37 -12.34 15.57
CA GLN A 311 -8.91 -12.53 14.22
C GLN A 311 -9.08 -11.19 13.50
N THR A 312 -7.99 -10.57 13.15
CA THR A 312 -7.97 -9.40 12.26
C THR A 312 -7.73 -9.80 10.82
N SER A 313 -8.40 -10.85 10.31
CA SER A 313 -8.40 -11.02 8.86
C SER A 313 -9.41 -10.06 8.28
N LEU A 314 -9.00 -9.24 7.34
CA LEU A 314 -9.86 -8.43 6.50
C LEU A 314 -10.93 -9.28 5.79
N HIS A 315 -10.71 -10.56 5.65
CA HIS A 315 -11.57 -11.57 5.03
C HIS A 315 -12.52 -12.31 5.98
N GLY A 316 -12.83 -11.81 7.13
CA GLY A 316 -13.69 -12.54 8.08
C GLY A 316 -14.21 -11.69 9.21
N LEU A 317 -14.19 -10.37 9.04
CA LEU A 317 -14.75 -9.46 10.02
C LEU A 317 -16.28 -9.56 10.00
N ASP A 318 -16.83 -10.29 10.95
CA ASP A 318 -18.24 -10.17 11.25
C ASP A 318 -18.48 -8.85 11.96
N LEU A 319 -18.80 -7.83 11.17
CA LEU A 319 -19.14 -6.48 11.66
C LEU A 319 -20.56 -6.46 12.24
N SER A 320 -21.29 -7.60 12.31
CA SER A 320 -22.70 -7.63 12.64
C SER A 320 -23.01 -7.36 14.11
N GLU A 321 -22.07 -7.66 15.02
CA GLU A 321 -22.41 -7.72 16.44
C GLU A 321 -22.35 -6.42 17.24
N ASN A 322 -21.73 -5.33 16.74
CA ASN A 322 -21.57 -4.08 17.53
C ASN A 322 -21.71 -2.77 16.75
N ARG A 323 -22.45 -2.73 15.65
CA ARG A 323 -22.55 -1.56 14.75
C ARG A 323 -23.14 -0.31 15.36
N GLU A 324 -23.92 -0.44 16.43
CA GLU A 324 -24.65 0.67 17.07
C GLU A 324 -23.94 1.22 18.32
N LYS A 325 -22.65 0.85 18.55
CA LYS A 325 -21.94 1.28 19.76
C LYS A 325 -21.82 2.81 19.87
N PHE A 326 -21.65 3.48 18.72
CA PHE A 326 -21.45 4.92 18.63
C PHE A 326 -22.40 5.55 17.61
N SER A 327 -22.91 6.74 17.95
CA SER A 327 -23.58 7.63 17.00
C SER A 327 -22.60 8.12 15.93
N GLU A 328 -23.10 8.60 14.80
CA GLU A 328 -22.26 9.17 13.74
C GLU A 328 -21.42 10.37 14.20
N GLU A 329 -21.90 11.14 15.19
CA GLU A 329 -21.12 12.24 15.76
C GLU A 329 -19.97 11.73 16.63
N GLU A 330 -20.19 10.70 17.44
CA GLU A 330 -19.13 10.07 18.24
C GLU A 330 -18.08 9.39 17.35
N LYS A 331 -18.50 8.69 16.28
CA LYS A 331 -17.57 8.11 15.27
C LYS A 331 -16.73 9.21 14.62
N ARG A 332 -17.36 10.33 14.26
CA ARG A 332 -16.66 11.49 13.69
C ARG A 332 -15.61 12.03 14.65
N GLU A 333 -15.93 12.16 15.93
CA GLU A 333 -14.97 12.60 16.95
C GLU A 333 -13.81 11.63 17.08
N ILE A 334 -14.09 10.31 17.16
CA ILE A 334 -13.04 9.28 17.26
C ILE A 334 -12.08 9.38 16.07
N TYR A 335 -12.61 9.36 14.84
CA TYR A 335 -11.78 9.41 13.64
C TYR A 335 -10.98 10.70 13.53
N ARG A 336 -11.56 11.86 13.87
CA ARG A 336 -10.85 13.16 13.87
C ARG A 336 -9.70 13.20 14.87
N GLU A 337 -9.92 12.77 16.09
CA GLU A 337 -8.91 12.82 17.15
C GLU A 337 -7.76 11.84 16.83
N VAL A 338 -8.09 10.62 16.43
CA VAL A 338 -7.10 9.61 16.09
C VAL A 338 -6.35 9.96 14.78
N GLY A 339 -7.06 10.43 13.76
CA GLY A 339 -6.46 10.89 12.50
C GLY A 339 -5.53 12.07 12.68
N LYS A 340 -5.91 13.04 13.54
CA LYS A 340 -5.06 14.18 13.90
C LYS A 340 -3.77 13.73 14.62
N ALA A 341 -3.87 12.75 15.50
CA ALA A 341 -2.69 12.19 16.17
C ALA A 341 -1.74 11.52 15.16
N GLN A 342 -2.28 10.70 14.22
CA GLN A 342 -1.49 10.08 13.16
C GLN A 342 -0.82 11.15 12.27
N LEU A 343 -1.56 12.14 11.78
CA LEU A 343 -1.00 13.22 10.96
C LEU A 343 0.10 14.02 11.68
N ASN A 344 -0.01 14.20 13.01
CA ASN A 344 1.04 14.86 13.79
C ASN A 344 2.30 13.98 13.91
N ALA A 345 2.14 12.65 14.00
CA ALA A 345 3.28 11.75 13.97
C ALA A 345 4.02 11.81 12.62
N TRP A 346 3.28 11.80 11.50
CA TRP A 346 3.88 11.88 10.15
C TRP A 346 4.61 13.20 9.89
N LYS A 347 4.24 14.30 10.58
CA LYS A 347 4.97 15.58 10.52
C LYS A 347 6.40 15.51 11.07
N LYS A 348 6.78 14.45 11.78
CA LYS A 348 8.18 14.21 12.21
C LYS A 348 9.06 13.70 11.08
N GLY A 349 8.47 13.22 9.97
CA GLY A 349 9.16 12.74 8.79
C GLY A 349 8.97 13.63 7.57
N ALA A 350 9.18 13.07 6.40
CA ALA A 350 9.09 13.74 5.10
C ALA A 350 7.65 13.78 4.53
N GLY A 351 6.73 12.99 5.07
CA GLY A 351 5.34 12.98 4.62
C GLY A 351 4.64 11.63 4.77
N TYR A 352 3.53 11.52 4.05
CA TYR A 352 2.65 10.35 4.13
C TYR A 352 1.87 10.12 2.84
N PHE A 353 1.29 8.89 2.70
CA PHE A 353 0.28 8.52 1.70
C PHE A 353 -0.85 7.75 2.37
N TYR A 354 -2.08 8.28 2.31
CA TYR A 354 -3.27 7.63 2.85
C TYR A 354 -3.66 6.41 2.00
N TRP A 355 -3.99 5.28 2.61
CA TRP A 355 -4.53 4.12 1.93
C TRP A 355 -6.03 3.98 2.15
N SER A 356 -6.84 4.25 1.14
CA SER A 356 -6.58 4.52 -0.24
C SER A 356 -7.44 5.73 -0.70
N TYR A 357 -7.28 6.18 -1.96
CA TYR A 357 -8.05 7.31 -2.48
C TYR A 357 -9.55 7.03 -2.50
N LYS A 358 -9.95 5.84 -3.00
CA LYS A 358 -11.34 5.39 -3.02
C LYS A 358 -11.45 3.87 -3.05
N LEU A 359 -12.59 3.36 -2.60
CA LEU A 359 -13.02 1.98 -2.70
C LEU A 359 -14.23 1.85 -3.61
N LEU A 360 -14.45 0.68 -4.20
CA LEU A 360 -15.65 0.35 -4.94
C LEU A 360 -16.49 -0.68 -4.16
N LEU A 361 -16.88 -0.30 -2.94
CA LEU A 361 -17.73 -1.10 -2.07
C LEU A 361 -19.15 -0.53 -2.05
N ASP A 362 -20.13 -1.39 -2.31
CA ASP A 362 -21.56 -1.06 -2.18
C ASP A 362 -22.01 -1.28 -0.74
N THR A 363 -21.77 -0.31 0.09
CA THR A 363 -22.17 -0.36 1.51
C THR A 363 -23.68 -0.15 1.73
N VAL A 364 -24.45 0.17 0.68
CA VAL A 364 -25.91 0.30 0.74
C VAL A 364 -26.56 -1.07 0.67
N ASN A 365 -26.17 -1.88 -0.34
CA ASN A 365 -26.72 -3.22 -0.52
C ASN A 365 -25.95 -4.27 0.32
N HIS A 366 -24.73 -3.95 0.76
CA HIS A 366 -23.83 -4.76 1.56
C HIS A 366 -23.47 -4.03 2.85
N PRO A 367 -24.40 -3.90 3.80
CA PRO A 367 -24.15 -3.16 5.04
C PRO A 367 -23.05 -3.80 5.91
N GLU A 368 -22.69 -5.04 5.67
CA GLU A 368 -21.55 -5.70 6.29
C GLU A 368 -20.19 -5.02 5.96
N TRP A 369 -20.13 -4.18 4.94
CA TRP A 369 -18.91 -3.46 4.53
C TRP A 369 -18.82 -2.01 5.06
N ILE A 370 -19.78 -1.56 5.87
CA ILE A 370 -19.81 -0.16 6.37
C ILE A 370 -18.52 0.22 7.11
N GLY A 371 -17.90 -0.69 7.87
CA GLY A 371 -16.64 -0.41 8.58
C GLY A 371 -15.46 -0.08 7.68
N TRP A 372 -15.53 -0.40 6.39
CA TRP A 372 -14.48 -0.14 5.41
C TRP A 372 -14.43 1.28 4.88
N ASP A 373 -15.43 2.11 5.14
CA ASP A 373 -15.47 3.49 4.66
C ASP A 373 -14.28 4.33 5.14
N SER A 374 -13.69 3.97 6.29
CA SER A 374 -12.48 4.62 6.82
C SER A 374 -11.18 4.32 6.07
N TRP A 375 -11.22 3.39 5.11
CA TRP A 375 -10.13 3.14 4.16
C TRP A 375 -10.27 4.01 2.90
N ASP A 376 -11.43 4.60 2.65
CA ASP A 376 -11.72 5.50 1.53
C ASP A 376 -11.53 6.95 1.97
N LEU A 377 -10.49 7.62 1.47
CA LEU A 377 -10.19 9.00 1.82
C LEU A 377 -11.30 9.96 1.37
N GLY A 378 -11.88 9.72 0.19
CA GLY A 378 -12.96 10.54 -0.33
C GLY A 378 -14.18 10.52 0.59
N LYS A 379 -14.64 9.33 0.97
CA LYS A 379 -15.73 9.13 1.93
C LYS A 379 -15.38 9.69 3.31
N SER A 380 -14.18 9.44 3.82
CA SER A 380 -13.70 9.94 5.10
C SER A 380 -13.74 11.47 5.16
N ALA A 381 -13.37 12.15 4.06
CA ALA A 381 -13.44 13.60 3.96
C ALA A 381 -14.89 14.11 3.87
N ASP A 382 -15.74 13.46 3.08
CA ASP A 382 -17.15 13.82 2.93
C ASP A 382 -17.94 13.64 4.23
N LEU A 383 -17.64 12.61 5.01
CA LEU A 383 -18.20 12.35 6.33
C LEU A 383 -17.62 13.28 7.43
N GLY A 384 -16.60 14.07 7.08
CA GLY A 384 -15.93 14.97 7.98
C GLY A 384 -15.09 14.28 9.05
N TRP A 385 -14.62 13.08 8.76
CA TRP A 385 -13.72 12.32 9.64
C TRP A 385 -12.28 12.82 9.58
N ILE A 386 -11.89 13.42 8.46
CA ILE A 386 -10.58 14.01 8.25
C ILE A 386 -10.66 15.27 7.38
N ASP A 387 -9.81 16.25 7.66
CA ASP A 387 -9.58 17.41 6.79
C ASP A 387 -8.10 17.47 6.38
N MET A 388 -7.85 17.26 5.09
CA MET A 388 -6.51 17.25 4.55
C MET A 388 -5.93 18.66 4.31
N LYS A 389 -6.75 19.71 4.41
CA LYS A 389 -6.31 21.11 4.24
C LYS A 389 -5.78 21.72 5.54
N GLU A 390 -6.34 21.30 6.67
CA GLU A 390 -5.95 21.82 7.98
C GLU A 390 -4.61 21.27 8.50
N ASN A 391 -4.00 20.32 7.78
CA ASN A 391 -2.82 19.57 8.25
C ASN A 391 -1.56 19.79 7.40
#